data_87bbe6df3df1414fed2cfdee998e9a4f
#
_entry.id   87bbe6df3df1414fed2cfdee998e9a4f
#
_cell.length_a   1.000
_cell.length_b   1.000
_cell.length_c   1.000
_cell.angle_alpha   90.00
_cell.angle_beta   90.00
_cell.angle_gamma   90.00
#
_symmetry.space_group_name_H-M   'P 1'
#
loop_
_entity.id
_entity.type
_entity.pdbx_description
1 polymer ?
#
loop_
_entity_poly.entity_id
_entity_poly.type
_entity_poly.pdbx_seq_one_letter_code
_entity_poly.pdbx_strand_id
1 'polypeptide(L)'
;MKLIIALLFTTLTFVQFKDDISVVQFSAEFLVDKQISLRKFKQFNTHTIFMSEYKKFFADEKIEYLPTIILYNNGDEILRVHGGMSLTLPEDTVKQLQKNIDELLQNKF
;
A
#
# COMPACT_ATOMS: atom_id res chain seq x y z
N MET A 1 -1.98 -19.51 -31.28
CA MET A 1 -0.81 -19.64 -30.40
C MET A 1 -0.21 -18.32 -30.00
N LYS A 2 0.02 -17.40 -30.93
CA LYS A 2 0.57 -16.07 -30.60
C LYS A 2 -0.33 -15.27 -29.68
N LEU A 3 -1.65 -15.42 -29.82
CA LEU A 3 -2.60 -14.71 -28.98
C LEU A 3 -2.56 -15.19 -27.52
N ILE A 4 -2.28 -16.46 -27.31
CA ILE A 4 -2.18 -17.04 -25.97
C ILE A 4 -0.95 -16.49 -25.24
N ILE A 5 0.15 -16.34 -25.96
CA ILE A 5 1.38 -15.79 -25.40
C ILE A 5 1.17 -14.33 -24.98
N ALA A 6 0.46 -13.55 -25.81
CA ALA A 6 0.17 -12.16 -25.50
C ALA A 6 -0.69 -12.02 -24.24
N LEU A 7 -1.65 -12.93 -24.06
CA LEU A 7 -2.50 -12.94 -22.86
C LEU A 7 -1.69 -13.25 -21.60
N LEU A 8 -0.74 -14.16 -21.70
CA LEU A 8 0.14 -14.49 -20.57
C LEU A 8 0.98 -13.29 -20.16
N PHE A 9 1.48 -12.55 -21.14
CA PHE A 9 2.23 -11.32 -20.86
C PHE A 9 1.38 -10.30 -20.13
N THR A 10 0.14 -10.14 -20.54
CA THR A 10 -0.78 -9.19 -19.91
C THR A 10 -1.05 -9.55 -18.46
N THR A 11 -1.17 -10.83 -18.14
CA THR A 11 -1.40 -11.27 -16.76
C THR A 11 -0.16 -11.10 -15.88
N LEU A 12 1.03 -11.18 -16.46
CA LEU A 12 2.27 -11.00 -15.72
C LEU A 12 2.53 -9.54 -15.30
N THR A 13 1.84 -8.59 -15.92
CA THR A 13 1.98 -7.18 -15.54
C THR A 13 1.03 -6.77 -14.42
N PHE A 14 0.29 -7.73 -13.86
CA PHE A 14 -0.62 -7.43 -12.76
C PHE A 14 0.13 -6.91 -11.56
N VAL A 15 -0.42 -5.87 -10.96
CA VAL A 15 0.21 -5.15 -9.88
C VAL A 15 0.28 -6.00 -8.62
N GLN A 16 1.43 -5.97 -7.97
CA GLN A 16 1.72 -6.78 -6.80
C GLN A 16 1.78 -5.92 -5.55
N PHE A 17 0.75 -5.09 -5.34
CA PHE A 17 0.69 -4.19 -4.19
C PHE A 17 0.64 -4.93 -2.85
N LYS A 18 0.19 -6.18 -2.86
CA LYS A 18 -0.04 -6.94 -1.63
C LYS A 18 0.92 -8.12 -1.44
N ASP A 19 1.93 -8.24 -2.28
CA ASP A 19 2.86 -9.37 -2.22
C ASP A 19 3.82 -9.26 -1.03
N ASP A 20 4.04 -10.36 -0.35
CA ASP A 20 4.91 -10.42 0.84
C ASP A 20 4.52 -9.32 1.83
N ILE A 21 5.50 -8.68 2.44
CA ILE A 21 5.27 -7.51 3.29
C ILE A 21 5.22 -6.30 2.36
N SER A 22 4.05 -5.68 2.27
CA SER A 22 3.82 -4.53 1.41
C SER A 22 3.27 -3.36 2.20
N VAL A 23 3.78 -2.17 1.93
CA VAL A 23 3.29 -0.92 2.53
C VAL A 23 2.77 -0.06 1.39
N VAL A 24 1.47 0.20 1.37
CA VAL A 24 0.83 0.97 0.31
C VAL A 24 0.22 2.24 0.89
N GLN A 25 0.67 3.38 0.38
CA GLN A 25 0.10 4.68 0.74
C GLN A 25 -0.89 5.07 -0.35
N PHE A 26 -2.16 5.14 0.03
CA PHE A 26 -3.25 5.55 -0.85
C PHE A 26 -3.43 7.06 -0.72
N SER A 27 -3.21 7.78 -1.80
CA SER A 27 -3.19 9.23 -1.78
C SER A 27 -3.92 9.82 -2.98
N ALA A 28 -3.79 11.11 -3.17
CA ALA A 28 -4.30 11.83 -4.34
C ALA A 28 -3.29 12.94 -4.68
N GLU A 29 -3.35 13.41 -5.90
CA GLU A 29 -2.38 14.40 -6.38
C GLU A 29 -2.39 15.67 -5.55
N PHE A 30 -3.55 16.08 -5.06
CA PHE A 30 -3.67 17.29 -4.24
C PHE A 30 -3.14 17.11 -2.81
N LEU A 31 -2.74 15.88 -2.44
CA LEU A 31 -2.24 15.56 -1.11
C LEU A 31 -0.74 15.24 -1.08
N VAL A 32 -0.03 15.59 -2.14
CA VAL A 32 1.41 15.30 -2.22
C VAL A 32 2.16 15.83 -1.00
N ASP A 33 1.78 17.02 -0.51
CA ASP A 33 2.41 17.62 0.67
C ASP A 33 2.02 16.95 1.99
N LYS A 34 1.02 16.08 1.96
CA LYS A 34 0.54 15.37 3.16
C LYS A 34 1.04 13.93 3.23
N GLN A 35 1.75 13.49 2.22
CA GLN A 35 2.30 12.13 2.18
C GLN A 35 3.46 12.00 3.15
N ILE A 36 3.64 10.80 3.68
CA ILE A 36 4.84 10.50 4.46
C ILE A 36 5.82 9.74 3.57
N SER A 37 7.09 9.81 3.92
CA SER A 37 8.14 9.08 3.21
C SER A 37 8.12 7.62 3.64
N LEU A 38 8.15 6.71 2.65
CA LEU A 38 8.24 5.28 2.91
C LEU A 38 9.67 4.75 2.78
N ARG A 39 10.65 5.64 2.79
CA ARG A 39 12.06 5.26 2.59
C ARG A 39 12.57 4.29 3.64
N LYS A 40 12.08 4.36 4.86
CA LYS A 40 12.46 3.43 5.93
C LYS A 40 12.08 1.99 5.62
N PHE A 41 11.11 1.80 4.74
CA PHE A 41 10.58 0.47 4.42
C PHE A 41 10.96 -0.01 3.03
N LYS A 42 11.97 0.62 2.42
CA LYS A 42 12.34 0.34 1.02
C LYS A 42 12.81 -1.09 0.77
N GLN A 43 13.21 -1.82 1.81
CA GLN A 43 13.55 -3.22 1.66
C GLN A 43 12.32 -4.11 1.47
N PHE A 44 11.14 -3.57 1.71
CA PHE A 44 9.88 -4.25 1.47
C PHE A 44 9.25 -3.71 0.21
N ASN A 45 8.07 -4.23 -0.13
CA ASN A 45 7.32 -3.78 -1.29
C ASN A 45 6.55 -2.50 -0.92
N THR A 46 7.03 -1.33 -1.34
CA THR A 46 6.40 -0.07 -0.97
C THR A 46 5.85 0.65 -2.20
N HIS A 47 4.68 1.25 -2.04
CA HIS A 47 4.03 1.99 -3.11
C HIS A 47 3.30 3.21 -2.56
N THR A 48 3.36 4.32 -3.29
CA THR A 48 2.46 5.45 -3.08
C THR A 48 1.66 5.61 -4.37
N ILE A 49 0.34 5.46 -4.28
CA ILE A 49 -0.52 5.45 -5.45
C ILE A 49 -1.63 6.50 -5.32
N PHE A 50 -2.11 6.98 -6.46
CA PHE A 50 -3.11 8.03 -6.52
C PHE A 50 -4.45 7.49 -6.99
N MET A 51 -5.52 7.99 -6.37
CA MET A 51 -6.87 7.55 -6.67
C MET A 51 -7.21 7.69 -8.15
N SER A 52 -6.72 8.75 -8.80
CA SER A 52 -7.01 8.98 -10.23
C SER A 52 -6.48 7.86 -11.12
N GLU A 53 -5.43 7.17 -10.70
CA GLU A 53 -4.78 6.13 -11.49
C GLU A 53 -5.23 4.72 -11.12
N TYR A 54 -5.75 4.52 -9.92
CA TYR A 54 -6.08 3.19 -9.40
C TYR A 54 -7.46 3.17 -8.75
N LYS A 55 -8.45 3.76 -9.41
CA LYS A 55 -9.82 3.87 -8.87
C LYS A 55 -10.39 2.53 -8.40
N LYS A 56 -10.21 1.49 -9.21
CA LYS A 56 -10.74 0.18 -8.87
C LYS A 56 -10.10 -0.38 -7.62
N PHE A 57 -8.79 -0.26 -7.50
CA PHE A 57 -8.07 -0.77 -6.33
C PHE A 57 -8.48 -0.01 -5.07
N PHE A 58 -8.63 1.30 -5.15
CA PHE A 58 -9.12 2.10 -4.04
C PHE A 58 -10.52 1.65 -3.59
N ALA A 59 -11.39 1.35 -4.54
CA ALA A 59 -12.73 0.87 -4.23
C ALA A 59 -12.69 -0.53 -3.64
N ASP A 60 -11.90 -1.43 -4.21
CA ASP A 60 -11.77 -2.80 -3.75
C ASP A 60 -11.24 -2.86 -2.31
N GLU A 61 -10.33 -1.96 -1.96
CA GLU A 61 -9.74 -1.89 -0.62
C GLU A 61 -10.55 -1.01 0.33
N LYS A 62 -11.68 -0.48 -0.12
CA LYS A 62 -12.60 0.33 0.69
C LYS A 62 -11.89 1.52 1.34
N ILE A 63 -11.17 2.27 0.53
CA ILE A 63 -10.47 3.46 1.01
C ILE A 63 -11.48 4.60 1.17
N GLU A 64 -11.73 5.01 2.41
CA GLU A 64 -12.69 6.06 2.73
C GLU A 64 -12.03 7.41 3.01
N TYR A 65 -10.78 7.39 3.44
CA TYR A 65 -10.03 8.60 3.80
C TYR A 65 -8.71 8.63 3.05
N LEU A 66 -8.24 9.84 2.78
CA LEU A 66 -6.95 10.06 2.13
C LEU A 66 -6.13 11.04 2.96
N PRO A 67 -4.88 10.80 3.17
CA PRO A 67 -4.16 9.57 2.81
C PRO A 67 -4.49 8.42 3.77
N THR A 68 -4.38 7.21 3.26
CA THR A 68 -4.49 5.98 4.06
C THR A 68 -3.27 5.13 3.76
N ILE A 69 -2.68 4.53 4.80
CA ILE A 69 -1.59 3.57 4.61
C ILE A 69 -2.08 2.22 5.09
N ILE A 70 -1.84 1.20 4.27
CA ILE A 70 -2.16 -0.18 4.63
C ILE A 70 -0.89 -1.01 4.56
N LEU A 71 -0.66 -1.77 5.62
CA LEU A 71 0.38 -2.80 5.66
C LEU A 71 -0.27 -4.13 5.33
N TYR A 72 0.25 -4.81 4.32
CA TYR A 72 -0.20 -6.15 3.93
C TYR A 72 0.88 -7.17 4.21
N ASN A 73 0.46 -8.41 4.46
CA ASN A 73 1.36 -9.55 4.50
C ASN A 73 0.72 -10.67 3.69
N ASN A 74 1.30 -10.99 2.55
CA ASN A 74 0.81 -12.03 1.64
C ASN A 74 -0.67 -11.84 1.29
N GLY A 75 -1.07 -10.61 1.04
CA GLY A 75 -2.42 -10.25 0.65
C GLY A 75 -3.36 -9.89 1.79
N ASP A 76 -2.99 -10.21 3.02
CA ASP A 76 -3.82 -9.92 4.19
C ASP A 76 -3.51 -8.53 4.74
N GLU A 77 -4.56 -7.79 5.07
CA GLU A 77 -4.41 -6.49 5.71
C GLU A 77 -4.03 -6.68 7.18
N ILE A 78 -2.88 -6.13 7.55
CA ILE A 78 -2.36 -6.24 8.92
C ILE A 78 -2.64 -4.98 9.72
N LEU A 79 -2.48 -3.82 9.09
CA LEU A 79 -2.65 -2.52 9.75
C LEU A 79 -3.17 -1.53 8.73
N ARG A 80 -4.12 -0.71 9.17
CA ARG A 80 -4.63 0.39 8.36
C ARG A 80 -4.57 1.67 9.19
N VAL A 81 -3.94 2.71 8.66
CA VAL A 81 -3.79 4.00 9.34
C VAL A 81 -4.30 5.10 8.42
N HIS A 82 -5.13 5.98 8.95
CA HIS A 82 -5.61 7.16 8.21
C HIS A 82 -5.77 8.33 9.16
N GLY A 83 -5.85 9.52 8.59
CA GLY A 83 -6.02 10.75 9.37
C GLY A 83 -7.46 11.20 9.51
N GLY A 84 -8.41 10.41 9.01
CA GLY A 84 -9.80 10.79 9.02
C GLY A 84 -10.02 12.06 8.20
N MET A 85 -10.85 12.95 8.71
CA MET A 85 -11.18 14.18 8.00
C MET A 85 -10.08 15.23 8.02
N SER A 86 -9.02 15.02 8.79
CA SER A 86 -7.91 15.97 8.86
C SER A 86 -7.01 15.96 7.63
N LEU A 87 -7.11 14.92 6.79
CA LEU A 87 -6.27 14.71 5.61
C LEU A 87 -4.78 14.59 5.96
N THR A 88 -4.46 14.30 7.21
CA THR A 88 -3.09 14.19 7.70
C THR A 88 -2.96 12.90 8.51
N LEU A 89 -1.97 12.08 8.16
CA LEU A 89 -1.70 10.85 8.90
C LEU A 89 -1.25 11.17 10.32
N PRO A 90 -1.56 10.29 11.29
CA PRO A 90 -1.06 10.47 12.66
C PRO A 90 0.46 10.53 12.70
N GLU A 91 1.00 11.25 13.66
CA GLU A 91 2.45 11.45 13.80
C GLU A 91 3.18 10.13 14.05
N ASP A 92 2.53 9.17 14.68
CA ASP A 92 3.14 7.88 15.01
C ASP A 92 2.96 6.82 13.93
N THR A 93 2.53 7.20 12.73
CA THR A 93 2.26 6.26 11.63
C THR A 93 3.49 5.39 11.31
N VAL A 94 4.66 6.01 11.15
CA VAL A 94 5.90 5.26 10.86
C VAL A 94 6.22 4.30 12.00
N LYS A 95 6.00 4.72 13.23
CA LYS A 95 6.24 3.90 14.42
C LYS A 95 5.32 2.69 14.45
N GLN A 96 4.04 2.88 14.15
CA GLN A 96 3.07 1.78 14.08
C GLN A 96 3.44 0.78 12.98
N LEU A 97 3.84 1.28 11.81
CA LEU A 97 4.26 0.42 10.71
C LEU A 97 5.47 -0.40 11.12
N GLN A 98 6.48 0.24 11.70
CA GLN A 98 7.70 -0.45 12.10
C GLN A 98 7.42 -1.54 13.13
N LYS A 99 6.59 -1.22 14.12
CA LYS A 99 6.21 -2.18 15.15
C LYS A 99 5.54 -3.42 14.55
N ASN A 100 4.59 -3.21 13.67
CA ASN A 100 3.86 -4.31 13.04
C ASN A 100 4.74 -5.12 12.10
N ILE A 101 5.64 -4.47 11.37
CA ILE A 101 6.60 -5.18 10.52
C ILE A 101 7.54 -6.01 11.36
N ASP A 102 8.03 -5.47 12.47
CA ASP A 102 8.93 -6.21 13.37
C ASP A 102 8.23 -7.46 13.91
N GLU A 103 6.97 -7.35 14.27
CA GLU A 103 6.18 -8.49 14.72
C GLU A 103 6.04 -9.56 13.64
N LEU A 104 5.78 -9.13 12.40
CA LEU A 104 5.68 -10.05 11.27
C LEU A 104 7.01 -10.77 11.03
N LEU A 105 8.12 -10.07 11.13
CA LEU A 105 9.44 -10.66 10.94
C LEU A 105 9.80 -11.65 12.04
N GLN A 106 9.42 -11.34 13.28
CA GLN A 106 9.63 -12.25 14.40
C GLN A 106 8.85 -13.55 14.21
N ASN A 107 7.63 -13.46 13.72
CA ASN A 107 6.78 -14.63 13.55
C ASN A 107 7.21 -15.50 12.37
N LYS A 108 8.01 -14.97 11.45
CA LYS A 108 8.55 -15.73 10.32
C LYS A 108 9.71 -16.65 10.73
N PHE A 109 10.37 -16.30 11.79
CA PHE A 109 11.56 -16.99 12.28
C PHE A 109 11.31 -17.53 13.66
#